data_664f3b24ec26ef4094bad1792e2584a0
#
_entry.id   664f3b24ec26ef4094bad1792e2584a0
#
_cell.length_a   1.000
_cell.length_b   1.000
_cell.length_c   1.000
_cell.angle_alpha   90.00
_cell.angle_beta   90.00
_cell.angle_gamma   90.00
#
_symmetry.space_group_name_H-M   'P 1'
#
loop_
_entity.id
_entity.type
_entity.pdbx_description
1 polymer ?
#
loop_
_entity_poly.entity_id
_entity_poly.type
_entity_poly.pdbx_seq_one_letter_code
_entity_poly.pdbx_strand_id
1 'polypeptide(L)'
;MNTVRDHYDEFLGSVYSWILGDFDTARQRNEAFFSSLKLAPRDGAVAVDLGSGPGCQSLPLAELGYKVVAIDFCQSLIDELERHADALAVTAICDDISGFPQHLSEPPQLIVCMGDTLVHLPDEATVFGILDEVCESLAPGGRFIYAIRDYMSFVPGGAERFIPIRSSDDRIFTCFLDYQADVVHVHVILH
;
A
#
# COMPACT_ATOMS: atom_id res chain seq x y z
N MET A 1 -17.89 -15.86 -2.68
CA MET A 1 -17.39 -14.70 -1.92
C MET A 1 -16.52 -13.94 -2.89
N ASN A 2 -16.75 -12.64 -3.03
CA ASN A 2 -15.82 -11.82 -3.81
C ASN A 2 -14.48 -11.79 -3.08
N THR A 3 -13.40 -11.93 -3.82
CA THR A 3 -12.04 -11.79 -3.28
C THR A 3 -11.73 -10.31 -2.98
N VAL A 4 -10.64 -10.03 -2.29
CA VAL A 4 -10.15 -8.65 -2.11
C VAL A 4 -9.88 -8.01 -3.47
N ARG A 5 -9.30 -8.76 -4.41
CA ARG A 5 -9.07 -8.30 -5.79
C ARG A 5 -10.37 -7.91 -6.48
N ASP A 6 -11.41 -8.77 -6.47
CA ASP A 6 -12.71 -8.46 -7.08
C ASP A 6 -13.29 -7.17 -6.48
N HIS A 7 -13.15 -6.99 -5.15
CA HIS A 7 -13.64 -5.79 -4.46
C HIS A 7 -12.93 -4.51 -4.92
N TYR A 8 -11.62 -4.57 -5.16
CA TYR A 8 -10.87 -3.42 -5.70
C TYR A 8 -11.21 -3.17 -7.16
N ASP A 9 -11.22 -4.21 -8.00
CA ASP A 9 -11.46 -4.08 -9.43
C ASP A 9 -12.88 -3.58 -9.75
N GLU A 10 -13.89 -4.06 -9.01
CA GLU A 10 -15.30 -3.71 -9.25
C GLU A 10 -15.74 -2.41 -8.56
N PHE A 11 -15.07 -2.01 -7.48
CA PHE A 11 -15.57 -0.91 -6.64
C PHE A 11 -14.46 0.01 -6.10
N LEU A 12 -13.61 -0.52 -5.23
CA LEU A 12 -12.76 0.31 -4.38
C LEU A 12 -11.70 1.10 -5.18
N GLY A 13 -11.11 0.48 -6.22
CA GLY A 13 -10.11 1.11 -7.07
C GLY A 13 -10.58 2.43 -7.68
N SER A 14 -11.84 2.48 -8.11
CA SER A 14 -12.42 3.68 -8.74
C SER A 14 -12.62 4.89 -7.80
N VAL A 15 -12.64 4.66 -6.50
CA VAL A 15 -12.86 5.69 -5.46
C VAL A 15 -11.68 5.83 -4.50
N TYR A 16 -10.64 5.02 -4.67
CA TYR A 16 -9.55 4.89 -3.71
C TYR A 16 -8.81 6.21 -3.47
N SER A 17 -8.42 6.90 -4.53
CA SER A 17 -7.73 8.19 -4.43
C SER A 17 -8.60 9.25 -3.77
N TRP A 18 -9.91 9.24 -4.03
CA TRP A 18 -10.82 10.12 -3.32
C TRP A 18 -10.89 9.76 -1.83
N ILE A 19 -10.88 8.46 -1.46
CA ILE A 19 -10.88 8.01 -0.05
C ILE A 19 -9.62 8.44 0.68
N LEU A 20 -8.45 8.37 0.04
CA LEU A 20 -7.17 8.81 0.61
C LEU A 20 -7.15 10.29 0.97
N GLY A 21 -8.04 11.06 0.39
CA GLY A 21 -8.12 12.48 0.56
C GLY A 21 -7.54 13.24 -0.63
N ASP A 22 -6.63 14.14 -0.35
CA ASP A 22 -5.86 14.82 -1.37
C ASP A 22 -4.56 14.04 -1.60
N PHE A 23 -4.32 13.66 -2.85
CA PHE A 23 -3.15 12.89 -3.26
C PHE A 23 -1.84 13.59 -2.86
N ASP A 24 -1.74 14.89 -3.11
CA ASP A 24 -0.55 15.66 -2.79
C ASP A 24 -0.28 15.71 -1.28
N THR A 25 -1.34 15.84 -0.48
CA THR A 25 -1.23 15.78 0.98
C THR A 25 -0.74 14.40 1.45
N ALA A 26 -1.27 13.30 0.87
CA ALA A 26 -0.82 11.94 1.19
C ALA A 26 0.64 11.72 0.79
N ARG A 27 1.04 12.18 -0.40
CA ARG A 27 2.42 12.14 -0.90
C ARG A 27 3.37 12.92 0.02
N GLN A 28 3.06 14.18 0.39
CA GLN A 28 3.86 15.01 1.28
C GLN A 28 4.03 14.39 2.67
N ARG A 29 3.00 13.71 3.18
CA ARG A 29 3.11 12.98 4.46
C ARG A 29 4.12 11.84 4.37
N ASN A 30 4.10 11.07 3.28
CA ASN A 30 5.07 10.00 3.06
C ASN A 30 6.49 10.55 2.82
N GLU A 31 6.64 11.66 2.09
CA GLU A 31 7.91 12.36 1.90
C GLU A 31 8.51 12.77 3.26
N ALA A 32 7.72 13.41 4.12
CA ALA A 32 8.16 13.81 5.46
C ALA A 32 8.53 12.58 6.31
N PHE A 33 7.75 11.50 6.23
CA PHE A 33 8.04 10.25 6.93
C PHE A 33 9.37 9.65 6.47
N PHE A 34 9.58 9.43 5.17
CA PHE A 34 10.82 8.85 4.66
C PHE A 34 12.04 9.75 4.92
N SER A 35 11.88 11.07 4.84
CA SER A 35 12.93 12.03 5.20
C SER A 35 13.35 11.90 6.69
N SER A 36 12.37 11.65 7.59
CA SER A 36 12.65 11.45 9.02
C SER A 36 13.47 10.20 9.31
N LEU A 37 13.38 9.18 8.45
CA LEU A 37 14.13 7.93 8.57
C LEU A 37 15.58 8.04 8.10
N LYS A 38 15.97 9.20 7.56
CA LYS A 38 17.32 9.47 7.04
C LYS A 38 17.76 8.38 6.06
N LEU A 39 16.86 8.02 5.13
CA LEU A 39 17.18 7.10 4.06
C LEU A 39 18.24 7.73 3.16
N ALA A 40 19.29 6.97 2.87
CA ALA A 40 20.40 7.42 2.04
C ALA A 40 20.60 6.37 0.93
N PRO A 41 19.89 6.49 -0.22
CA PRO A 41 20.09 5.57 -1.32
C PRO A 41 21.51 5.67 -1.86
N ARG A 42 22.11 4.52 -2.15
CA ARG A 42 23.34 4.46 -2.95
C ARG A 42 23.01 4.79 -4.39
N ASP A 43 24.00 5.19 -5.18
CA ASP A 43 23.80 5.42 -6.61
C ASP A 43 23.19 4.17 -7.28
N GLY A 44 22.09 4.35 -7.99
CA GLY A 44 21.34 3.28 -8.63
C GLY A 44 20.54 2.36 -7.71
N ALA A 45 20.42 2.66 -6.41
CA ALA A 45 19.71 1.82 -5.46
C ALA A 45 18.24 1.60 -5.85
N VAL A 46 17.80 0.34 -5.69
CA VAL A 46 16.40 -0.05 -5.93
C VAL A 46 15.60 0.01 -4.64
N ALA A 47 14.39 0.54 -4.72
CA ALA A 47 13.33 0.38 -3.73
C ALA A 47 12.14 -0.38 -4.34
N VAL A 48 11.46 -1.20 -3.54
CA VAL A 48 10.23 -1.89 -3.93
C VAL A 48 9.09 -1.35 -3.08
N ASP A 49 7.95 -1.06 -3.72
CA ASP A 49 6.71 -0.64 -3.05
C ASP A 49 5.64 -1.71 -3.29
N LEU A 50 5.36 -2.50 -2.24
CA LEU A 50 4.40 -3.61 -2.26
C LEU A 50 3.01 -3.11 -1.87
N GLY A 51 2.06 -3.17 -2.79
CA GLY A 51 0.74 -2.55 -2.65
C GLY A 51 0.82 -1.04 -2.84
N SER A 52 1.41 -0.62 -3.95
CA SER A 52 1.77 0.78 -4.21
C SER A 52 0.56 1.71 -4.34
N GLY A 53 -0.61 1.16 -4.66
CA GLY A 53 -1.78 1.96 -4.96
C GLY A 53 -1.50 3.01 -6.04
N PRO A 54 -1.98 4.26 -5.90
CA PRO A 54 -1.75 5.32 -6.88
C PRO A 54 -0.37 5.99 -6.76
N GLY A 55 0.55 5.45 -5.93
CA GLY A 55 1.94 5.88 -5.85
C GLY A 55 2.30 6.87 -4.74
N CYS A 56 1.47 7.01 -3.72
CA CYS A 56 1.73 7.95 -2.62
C CYS A 56 3.05 7.70 -1.87
N GLN A 57 3.58 6.48 -1.89
CA GLN A 57 4.89 6.09 -1.35
C GLN A 57 5.95 6.03 -2.44
N SER A 58 5.60 5.50 -3.61
CA SER A 58 6.53 5.31 -4.72
C SER A 58 7.18 6.60 -5.20
N LEU A 59 6.39 7.69 -5.34
CA LEU A 59 6.91 8.96 -5.84
C LEU A 59 7.93 9.59 -4.88
N PRO A 60 7.65 9.74 -3.56
CA PRO A 60 8.65 10.22 -2.61
C PRO A 60 9.93 9.39 -2.57
N LEU A 61 9.84 8.07 -2.74
CA LEU A 61 11.03 7.22 -2.81
C LEU A 61 11.85 7.48 -4.07
N ALA A 62 11.21 7.69 -5.22
CA ALA A 62 11.89 8.05 -6.45
C ALA A 62 12.54 9.46 -6.36
N GLU A 63 11.88 10.41 -5.72
CA GLU A 63 12.41 11.76 -5.46
C GLU A 63 13.61 11.74 -4.50
N LEU A 64 13.68 10.77 -3.59
CA LEU A 64 14.85 10.52 -2.76
C LEU A 64 16.04 9.92 -3.54
N GLY A 65 15.83 9.48 -4.77
CA GLY A 65 16.87 8.95 -5.65
C GLY A 65 16.88 7.43 -5.81
N TYR A 66 15.85 6.72 -5.36
CA TYR A 66 15.69 5.29 -5.68
C TYR A 66 15.16 5.08 -7.08
N LYS A 67 15.54 3.96 -7.71
CA LYS A 67 14.77 3.36 -8.79
C LYS A 67 13.66 2.54 -8.14
N VAL A 68 12.42 2.90 -8.34
CA VAL A 68 11.29 2.27 -7.65
C VAL A 68 10.63 1.22 -8.54
N VAL A 69 10.46 0.01 -8.00
CA VAL A 69 9.58 -1.03 -8.55
C VAL A 69 8.31 -1.01 -7.72
N ALA A 70 7.22 -0.53 -8.30
CA ALA A 70 5.93 -0.33 -7.64
C ALA A 70 4.95 -1.40 -8.13
N ILE A 71 4.41 -2.20 -7.21
CA ILE A 71 3.58 -3.36 -7.54
C ILE A 71 2.23 -3.21 -6.84
N ASP A 72 1.16 -3.33 -7.61
CA ASP A 72 -0.21 -3.41 -7.10
C ASP A 72 -1.04 -4.29 -8.03
N PHE A 73 -1.99 -5.03 -7.49
CA PHE A 73 -2.85 -5.89 -8.31
C PHE A 73 -3.97 -5.14 -9.03
N CYS A 74 -4.30 -3.91 -8.60
CA CYS A 74 -5.39 -3.12 -9.16
C CYS A 74 -4.91 -2.26 -10.33
N GLN A 75 -5.30 -2.63 -11.56
CA GLN A 75 -4.87 -1.95 -12.77
C GLN A 75 -5.20 -0.45 -12.76
N SER A 76 -6.37 -0.05 -12.26
CA SER A 76 -6.77 1.37 -12.27
C SER A 76 -5.88 2.23 -11.37
N LEU A 77 -5.34 1.67 -10.28
CA LEU A 77 -4.40 2.35 -9.39
C LEU A 77 -3.01 2.42 -10.03
N ILE A 78 -2.59 1.37 -10.73
CA ILE A 78 -1.34 1.38 -11.53
C ILE A 78 -1.41 2.43 -12.63
N ASP A 79 -2.51 2.51 -13.36
CA ASP A 79 -2.70 3.54 -14.41
C ASP A 79 -2.66 4.96 -13.81
N GLU A 80 -3.13 5.13 -12.57
CA GLU A 80 -3.06 6.40 -11.85
C GLU A 80 -1.62 6.71 -11.41
N LEU A 81 -0.89 5.72 -10.89
CA LEU A 81 0.52 5.85 -10.53
C LEU A 81 1.35 6.27 -11.75
N GLU A 82 1.17 5.61 -12.90
CA GLU A 82 1.89 5.96 -14.14
C GLU A 82 1.67 7.40 -14.56
N ARG A 83 0.44 7.92 -14.42
CA ARG A 83 0.13 9.33 -14.72
C ARG A 83 0.82 10.30 -13.76
N HIS A 84 1.03 9.90 -12.50
CA HIS A 84 1.70 10.72 -11.50
C HIS A 84 3.23 10.63 -11.57
N ALA A 85 3.76 9.50 -12.04
CA ALA A 85 5.21 9.23 -12.04
C ALA A 85 5.98 10.11 -13.04
N ASP A 86 5.35 10.48 -14.18
CA ASP A 86 5.93 11.33 -15.24
C ASP A 86 7.40 10.96 -15.53
N ALA A 87 8.36 11.83 -15.20
CA ALA A 87 9.78 11.62 -15.44
C ALA A 87 10.54 10.96 -14.28
N LEU A 88 9.85 10.52 -13.24
CA LEU A 88 10.47 9.83 -12.09
C LEU A 88 10.88 8.40 -12.44
N ALA A 89 11.91 7.91 -11.75
CA ALA A 89 12.42 6.56 -11.93
C ALA A 89 11.53 5.51 -11.25
N VAL A 90 10.28 5.37 -11.72
CA VAL A 90 9.29 4.42 -11.22
C VAL A 90 8.92 3.46 -12.35
N THR A 91 8.97 2.16 -12.05
CA THR A 91 8.42 1.09 -12.89
C THR A 91 7.16 0.57 -12.20
N ALA A 92 6.00 0.84 -12.76
CA ALA A 92 4.72 0.39 -12.24
C ALA A 92 4.36 -0.97 -12.84
N ILE A 93 3.89 -1.90 -12.00
CA ILE A 93 3.62 -3.30 -12.38
C ILE A 93 2.28 -3.70 -11.79
N CYS A 94 1.36 -4.13 -12.66
CA CYS A 94 0.10 -4.71 -12.24
C CYS A 94 0.28 -6.21 -11.99
N ASP A 95 0.54 -6.59 -10.74
CA ASP A 95 0.72 -8.01 -10.35
C ASP A 95 0.41 -8.21 -8.86
N ASP A 96 0.34 -9.49 -8.46
CA ASP A 96 0.24 -9.87 -7.05
C ASP A 96 1.59 -9.65 -6.35
N ILE A 97 1.55 -9.07 -5.14
CA ILE A 97 2.77 -8.78 -4.39
C ILE A 97 3.56 -10.03 -3.98
N SER A 98 2.93 -11.21 -3.94
CA SER A 98 3.63 -12.48 -3.68
C SER A 98 4.61 -12.87 -4.79
N GLY A 99 4.42 -12.33 -5.99
CA GLY A 99 5.31 -12.55 -7.13
C GLY A 99 6.44 -11.52 -7.25
N PHE A 100 6.61 -10.60 -6.31
CA PHE A 100 7.52 -9.46 -6.46
C PHE A 100 8.99 -9.83 -6.78
N PRO A 101 9.56 -10.95 -6.30
CA PRO A 101 10.96 -11.26 -6.59
C PRO A 101 11.27 -11.42 -8.08
N GLN A 102 10.29 -11.88 -8.89
CA GLN A 102 10.46 -12.04 -10.34
C GLN A 102 10.66 -10.71 -11.10
N HIS A 103 10.27 -9.60 -10.48
CA HIS A 103 10.39 -8.25 -11.04
C HIS A 103 11.69 -7.53 -10.66
N LEU A 104 12.55 -8.20 -9.87
CA LEU A 104 13.80 -7.63 -9.41
C LEU A 104 14.92 -7.93 -10.39
N SER A 105 15.65 -6.91 -10.83
CA SER A 105 16.90 -7.07 -11.58
C SER A 105 18.14 -7.10 -10.70
N GLU A 106 18.03 -6.61 -9.48
CA GLU A 106 19.09 -6.54 -8.47
C GLU A 106 18.48 -6.49 -7.06
N PRO A 107 19.22 -6.89 -6.02
CA PRO A 107 18.74 -6.85 -4.64
C PRO A 107 18.37 -5.43 -4.21
N PRO A 108 17.13 -5.15 -3.76
CA PRO A 108 16.70 -3.82 -3.34
C PRO A 108 17.36 -3.39 -2.02
N GLN A 109 17.66 -2.11 -1.91
CA GLN A 109 18.14 -1.51 -0.66
C GLN A 109 16.98 -1.23 0.32
N LEU A 110 15.78 -1.08 -0.22
CA LEU A 110 14.58 -0.78 0.55
C LEU A 110 13.39 -1.56 -0.03
N ILE A 111 12.60 -2.15 0.85
CA ILE A 111 11.27 -2.65 0.51
C ILE A 111 10.28 -1.96 1.45
N VAL A 112 9.20 -1.45 0.92
CA VAL A 112 8.10 -0.88 1.72
C VAL A 112 6.80 -1.63 1.43
N CYS A 113 5.95 -1.78 2.45
CA CYS A 113 4.61 -2.34 2.34
C CYS A 113 3.72 -1.58 3.32
N MET A 114 3.01 -0.57 2.84
CA MET A 114 2.32 0.38 3.71
C MET A 114 0.81 0.39 3.45
N GLY A 115 0.06 0.98 4.36
CA GLY A 115 -1.36 1.21 4.17
C GLY A 115 -2.25 -0.02 4.24
N ASP A 116 -2.05 -0.90 5.19
CA ASP A 116 -2.88 -2.10 5.43
C ASP A 116 -2.74 -3.22 4.37
N THR A 117 -1.80 -3.13 3.42
CA THR A 117 -1.63 -4.15 2.37
C THR A 117 -1.48 -5.57 2.92
N LEU A 118 -0.63 -5.76 3.95
CA LEU A 118 -0.40 -7.08 4.54
C LEU A 118 -1.64 -7.70 5.18
N VAL A 119 -2.54 -6.90 5.75
CA VAL A 119 -3.75 -7.41 6.41
C VAL A 119 -4.85 -7.79 5.41
N HIS A 120 -4.70 -7.44 4.14
CA HIS A 120 -5.59 -7.87 3.07
C HIS A 120 -5.20 -9.21 2.44
N LEU A 121 -4.07 -9.78 2.83
CA LEU A 121 -3.65 -11.09 2.36
C LEU A 121 -4.57 -12.21 2.92
N PRO A 122 -4.73 -13.32 2.19
CA PRO A 122 -5.76 -14.31 2.48
C PRO A 122 -5.54 -15.05 3.81
N ASP A 123 -4.29 -15.23 4.23
CA ASP A 123 -3.94 -15.97 5.44
C ASP A 123 -2.52 -15.64 5.94
N GLU A 124 -2.22 -16.09 7.15
CA GLU A 124 -0.92 -15.90 7.79
C GLU A 124 0.23 -16.59 7.01
N ALA A 125 -0.04 -17.71 6.37
CA ALA A 125 0.99 -18.43 5.62
C ALA A 125 1.47 -17.58 4.43
N THR A 126 0.55 -16.91 3.76
CA THR A 126 0.86 -15.97 2.68
C THR A 126 1.66 -14.77 3.21
N VAL A 127 1.29 -14.22 4.36
CA VAL A 127 2.04 -13.12 5.01
C VAL A 127 3.47 -13.57 5.31
N PHE A 128 3.65 -14.71 5.96
CA PHE A 128 4.99 -15.23 6.28
C PHE A 128 5.80 -15.55 5.03
N GLY A 129 5.17 -16.10 3.98
CA GLY A 129 5.83 -16.32 2.69
C GLY A 129 6.40 -15.02 2.09
N ILE A 130 5.63 -13.93 2.10
CA ILE A 130 6.11 -12.63 1.65
C ILE A 130 7.24 -12.11 2.53
N LEU A 131 7.16 -12.27 3.85
CA LEU A 131 8.23 -11.84 4.75
C LEU A 131 9.54 -12.62 4.52
N ASP A 132 9.46 -13.91 4.24
CA ASP A 132 10.62 -14.72 3.87
C ASP A 132 11.23 -14.22 2.55
N GLU A 133 10.42 -14.01 1.52
CA GLU A 133 10.87 -13.46 0.23
C GLU A 133 11.49 -12.06 0.38
N VAL A 134 10.93 -11.21 1.26
CA VAL A 134 11.51 -9.89 1.59
C VAL A 134 12.90 -10.05 2.20
N CYS A 135 13.06 -10.96 3.17
CA CYS A 135 14.35 -11.21 3.81
C CYS A 135 15.40 -11.74 2.82
N GLU A 136 15.01 -12.63 1.91
CA GLU A 136 15.89 -13.23 0.92
C GLU A 136 16.27 -12.25 -0.20
N SER A 137 15.36 -11.36 -0.58
CA SER A 137 15.55 -10.41 -1.69
C SER A 137 16.40 -9.19 -1.30
N LEU A 138 16.36 -8.75 -0.05
CA LEU A 138 17.02 -7.52 0.40
C LEU A 138 18.54 -7.57 0.20
N ALA A 139 19.09 -6.47 -0.28
CA ALA A 139 20.54 -6.27 -0.28
C ALA A 139 21.12 -6.33 1.15
N PRO A 140 22.39 -6.73 1.34
CA PRO A 140 23.04 -6.67 2.66
C PRO A 140 22.94 -5.28 3.29
N GLY A 141 22.31 -5.20 4.48
CA GLY A 141 22.01 -3.94 5.18
C GLY A 141 20.80 -3.18 4.62
N GLY A 142 20.04 -3.80 3.73
CA GLY A 142 18.75 -3.30 3.26
C GLY A 142 17.72 -3.23 4.39
N ARG A 143 16.63 -2.51 4.15
CA ARG A 143 15.58 -2.28 5.15
C ARG A 143 14.22 -2.71 4.60
N PHE A 144 13.40 -3.28 5.47
CA PHE A 144 11.97 -3.45 5.24
C PHE A 144 11.20 -2.49 6.14
N ILE A 145 10.28 -1.75 5.56
CA ILE A 145 9.39 -0.82 6.27
C ILE A 145 7.96 -1.24 5.96
N TYR A 146 7.18 -1.54 6.99
CA TYR A 146 5.77 -1.84 6.81
C TYR A 146 4.90 -1.02 7.78
N ALA A 147 3.67 -0.78 7.40
CA ALA A 147 2.67 -0.14 8.25
C ALA A 147 1.35 -0.89 8.12
N ILE A 148 0.78 -1.21 9.27
CA ILE A 148 -0.55 -1.82 9.39
C ILE A 148 -1.35 -1.06 10.45
N ARG A 149 -2.67 -1.07 10.30
CA ARG A 149 -3.56 -0.54 11.32
C ARG A 149 -3.62 -1.50 12.50
N ASP A 150 -3.58 -0.95 13.72
CA ASP A 150 -3.81 -1.73 14.94
C ASP A 150 -5.31 -1.96 15.15
N TYR A 151 -5.76 -3.16 14.81
CA TYR A 151 -7.15 -3.58 15.04
C TYR A 151 -7.36 -4.25 16.40
N MET A 152 -6.29 -4.47 17.19
CA MET A 152 -6.34 -5.28 18.40
C MET A 152 -6.34 -4.45 19.69
N SER A 153 -5.63 -3.32 19.73
CA SER A 153 -5.49 -2.51 20.93
C SER A 153 -6.79 -1.84 21.39
N PHE A 154 -7.70 -1.58 20.45
CA PHE A 154 -9.00 -1.02 20.76
C PHE A 154 -10.07 -1.67 19.89
N VAL A 155 -10.99 -2.39 20.55
CA VAL A 155 -12.15 -2.99 19.89
C VAL A 155 -13.36 -2.08 20.13
N PRO A 156 -13.80 -1.32 19.13
CA PRO A 156 -14.93 -0.41 19.28
C PRO A 156 -16.23 -1.16 19.52
N GLY A 157 -17.09 -0.61 20.35
CA GLY A 157 -18.43 -1.14 20.66
C GLY A 157 -19.53 -0.33 20.01
N GLY A 158 -20.68 -0.95 19.74
CA GLY A 158 -21.88 -0.24 19.29
C GLY A 158 -21.65 0.63 18.04
N ALA A 159 -21.99 1.92 18.13
CA ALA A 159 -21.89 2.86 17.00
C ALA A 159 -20.46 3.25 16.62
N GLU A 160 -19.48 3.06 17.52
CA GLU A 160 -18.06 3.36 17.23
C GLU A 160 -17.44 2.43 16.16
N ARG A 161 -18.14 1.34 15.84
CA ARG A 161 -17.76 0.42 14.75
C ARG A 161 -17.99 1.03 13.36
N PHE A 162 -18.80 2.08 13.26
CA PHE A 162 -19.03 2.86 12.05
C PHE A 162 -18.04 4.00 11.99
N ILE A 163 -17.08 3.92 11.09
CA ILE A 163 -16.00 4.88 10.98
C ILE A 163 -16.20 5.69 9.70
N PRO A 164 -16.66 6.95 9.78
CA PRO A 164 -16.71 7.82 8.62
C PRO A 164 -15.29 8.14 8.18
N ILE A 165 -14.94 7.73 6.95
CA ILE A 165 -13.60 7.93 6.40
C ILE A 165 -13.54 9.25 5.64
N ARG A 166 -14.52 9.50 4.77
CA ARG A 166 -14.58 10.70 3.95
C ARG A 166 -16.01 11.07 3.56
N SER A 167 -16.25 12.37 3.46
CA SER A 167 -17.49 12.92 2.90
C SER A 167 -17.18 14.07 1.96
N SER A 168 -18.05 14.24 0.95
CA SER A 168 -18.14 15.39 0.05
C SER A 168 -19.61 15.76 -0.12
N ASP A 169 -19.90 16.75 -0.95
CA ASP A 169 -21.28 17.22 -1.16
C ASP A 169 -22.20 16.16 -1.77
N ASP A 170 -21.61 15.20 -2.50
CA ASP A 170 -22.32 14.20 -3.31
C ASP A 170 -22.19 12.75 -2.79
N ARG A 171 -21.28 12.48 -1.85
CA ARG A 171 -21.02 11.12 -1.36
C ARG A 171 -20.40 11.06 0.02
N ILE A 172 -20.65 9.95 0.72
CA ILE A 172 -20.08 9.62 2.03
C ILE A 172 -19.52 8.20 1.98
N PHE A 173 -18.27 8.04 2.40
CA PHE A 173 -17.63 6.73 2.54
C PHE A 173 -17.45 6.41 4.02
N THR A 174 -18.00 5.28 4.43
CA THR A 174 -17.96 4.80 5.82
C THR A 174 -17.46 3.37 5.84
N CYS A 175 -16.56 3.05 6.77
CA CYS A 175 -16.20 1.68 7.10
C CYS A 175 -17.01 1.20 8.31
N PHE A 176 -17.39 -0.07 8.28
CA PHE A 176 -17.96 -0.77 9.43
C PHE A 176 -17.06 -1.96 9.76
N LEU A 177 -16.63 -2.06 11.03
CA LEU A 177 -15.77 -3.12 11.53
C LEU A 177 -16.60 -4.20 12.20
N ASP A 178 -16.52 -5.43 11.68
CA ASP A 178 -17.14 -6.60 12.28
C ASP A 178 -16.08 -7.52 12.86
N TYR A 179 -15.95 -7.47 14.19
CA TYR A 179 -14.98 -8.25 14.95
C TYR A 179 -15.48 -9.66 15.19
N GLN A 180 -14.76 -10.64 14.69
CA GLN A 180 -14.97 -12.06 14.95
C GLN A 180 -13.78 -12.60 15.77
N ALA A 181 -13.79 -13.92 16.11
CA ALA A 181 -12.80 -14.48 17.01
C ALA A 181 -11.35 -14.28 16.53
N ASP A 182 -11.11 -14.49 15.24
CA ASP A 182 -9.77 -14.52 14.65
C ASP A 182 -9.56 -13.50 13.50
N VAL A 183 -10.62 -12.80 13.10
CA VAL A 183 -10.57 -11.87 11.96
C VAL A 183 -11.44 -10.63 12.22
N VAL A 184 -11.09 -9.55 11.56
CA VAL A 184 -11.91 -8.34 11.48
C VAL A 184 -12.36 -8.16 10.04
N HIS A 185 -13.68 -8.26 9.80
CA HIS A 185 -14.24 -7.92 8.49
C HIS A 185 -14.45 -6.42 8.39
N VAL A 186 -13.84 -5.81 7.39
CA VAL A 186 -14.01 -4.39 7.07
C VAL A 186 -15.04 -4.28 5.95
N HIS A 187 -16.23 -3.83 6.32
CA HIS A 187 -17.28 -3.52 5.35
C HIS A 187 -17.18 -2.06 4.95
N VAL A 188 -17.35 -1.77 3.66
CA VAL A 188 -17.34 -0.41 3.15
C VAL A 188 -18.71 -0.05 2.58
N ILE A 189 -19.12 1.17 2.84
CA ILE A 189 -20.41 1.71 2.43
C ILE A 189 -20.14 3.06 1.77
N LEU A 190 -20.58 3.19 0.51
CA LEU A 190 -20.58 4.44 -0.24
C LEU A 190 -22.03 4.86 -0.48
N HIS A 191 -22.37 6.05 -0.03
CA HIS A 191 -23.65 6.71 -0.26
C HIS A 191 -23.49 7.91 -1.15
#